data_2f03f3fd7f7a17daf8d03aa152ebd997
#
_entry.id   2f03f3fd7f7a17daf8d03aa152ebd997
#
_cell.length_a   1.000
_cell.length_b   1.000
_cell.length_c   1.000
_cell.angle_alpha   90.00
_cell.angle_beta   90.00
_cell.angle_gamma   90.00
#
_symmetry.space_group_name_H-M   'P 1'
#
loop_
_entity.id
_entity.type
_entity.pdbx_description
1 polymer ?
#
loop_
_entity_poly.entity_id
_entity_poly.type
_entity_poly.pdbx_seq_one_letter_code
_entity_poly.pdbx_strand_id
1 'polypeptide(L)'
;MQSNARTDKNTVMQNAIALYSPKQIYDIEKNWFSKNDSFALMQQAAWQLAHIIKQESSNQKGSPPQKSSHPQKSVLVVAGAGNNGGDAWLVAHYVNQLCPHWSVTVVQVAAPTTLDSQTAKHLYQSNCANAAKYLTLTAFLQPFYELGLSYHYDVVIDGLLGIGLDGKPSDDYQTIINWINQYRKQVHACQVISIDVPSGLNAATGEVYDDIAIKADKTLCLIGRKVGLHIGDSKDYVGTVIDVPLLPIEQSGILLHCTLPNLPQRQQVSHKGTYGHVLIIGGNRLQDGHGMAGAAILAASAALSSGAGKVTVACHRDFHSAIVTALPNAMTADLHNIASVIELIDAMDVVAIGMGLGRDKATLELFNQYLTAIKQSEKLCVIDADGLYHLADWASTSDGLNAPIQPRLGQSNQRFHLTPHSAEAGRLLNQPYADIDRDKISAIRALAHQYGGNWLIKGAQTIVLERDCLERDSIDICGLGNAGMATAGMGDCLAGLMAGLLGQAIAAPMLASVLIHAKAGDTLAEKMGEYALQANHMASAIGDIIHQFTDD
;
A
#
# COMPACT_ATOMS: atom_id res chain seq x y z
N MET A 1 -0.66 35.63 19.96
CA MET A 1 -0.62 34.47 20.89
C MET A 1 -1.13 33.24 20.15
N GLN A 2 -0.24 32.51 19.49
CA GLN A 2 -0.55 31.24 18.85
C GLN A 2 -0.43 30.17 19.93
N SER A 3 -1.53 29.76 20.53
CA SER A 3 -1.56 28.62 21.43
C SER A 3 -1.58 27.33 20.63
N ASN A 4 -0.52 26.59 20.75
CA ASN A 4 -0.25 25.27 20.23
C ASN A 4 -1.36 24.25 20.55
N ALA A 5 -2.30 24.05 19.63
CA ALA A 5 -2.99 22.78 19.47
C ALA A 5 -2.26 21.97 18.38
N ARG A 6 -1.01 21.61 18.63
CA ARG A 6 -0.35 20.53 17.88
C ARG A 6 -0.98 19.24 18.38
N THR A 7 -1.86 18.65 17.59
CA THR A 7 -2.22 17.23 17.74
C THR A 7 -0.93 16.45 17.87
N ASP A 8 -0.79 15.73 18.96
CA ASP A 8 0.44 14.99 19.24
C ASP A 8 0.60 13.92 18.15
N LYS A 9 1.66 14.01 17.34
CA LYS A 9 1.97 13.02 16.28
C LYS A 9 2.08 11.59 16.81
N ASN A 10 2.29 11.43 18.13
CA ASN A 10 2.23 10.14 18.78
C ASN A 10 0.87 9.46 18.60
N THR A 11 -0.22 10.20 18.44
CA THR A 11 -1.56 9.64 18.22
C THR A 11 -1.71 9.01 16.84
N VAL A 12 -1.10 9.59 15.79
CA VAL A 12 -1.13 9.02 14.41
C VAL A 12 -0.31 7.72 14.33
N MET A 13 0.69 7.56 15.19
CA MET A 13 1.60 6.41 15.19
C MET A 13 1.20 5.27 16.14
N GLN A 14 0.24 5.49 17.05
CA GLN A 14 -0.10 4.51 18.10
C GLN A 14 -0.59 3.16 17.57
N ASN A 15 -1.06 3.09 16.32
CA ASN A 15 -1.59 1.86 15.69
C ASN A 15 -0.86 1.47 14.40
N ALA A 16 0.30 2.09 14.11
CA ALA A 16 1.08 1.74 12.94
C ALA A 16 1.84 0.42 13.15
N ILE A 17 1.87 -0.41 12.11
CA ILE A 17 2.56 -1.70 12.12
C ILE A 17 3.92 -1.51 11.45
N ALA A 18 4.99 -1.87 12.15
CA ALA A 18 6.34 -1.82 11.59
C ALA A 18 6.54 -2.90 10.52
N LEU A 19 7.14 -2.50 9.39
CA LEU A 19 7.47 -3.39 8.29
C LEU A 19 8.98 -3.48 8.11
N TYR A 20 9.46 -4.66 7.75
CA TYR A 20 10.89 -4.97 7.68
C TYR A 20 11.28 -5.44 6.28
N SER A 21 12.44 -5.02 5.80
CA SER A 21 13.04 -5.64 4.63
C SER A 21 13.54 -7.07 4.95
N PRO A 22 13.65 -7.96 3.96
CA PRO A 22 14.25 -9.28 4.15
C PRO A 22 15.64 -9.21 4.79
N LYS A 23 16.43 -8.19 4.42
CA LYS A 23 17.75 -7.96 5.01
C LYS A 23 17.69 -7.67 6.49
N GLN A 24 16.76 -6.82 6.95
CA GLN A 24 16.57 -6.53 8.38
C GLN A 24 16.18 -7.79 9.15
N ILE A 25 15.25 -8.61 8.62
CA ILE A 25 14.87 -9.88 9.25
C ILE A 25 16.10 -10.80 9.34
N TYR A 26 16.85 -10.96 8.25
CA TYR A 26 18.07 -11.76 8.24
C TYR A 26 19.11 -11.29 9.27
N ASP A 27 19.33 -9.98 9.39
CA ASP A 27 20.27 -9.39 10.36
C ASP A 27 19.80 -9.64 11.81
N ILE A 28 18.49 -9.59 12.08
CA ILE A 28 17.87 -9.92 13.37
C ILE A 28 18.11 -11.40 13.71
N GLU A 29 17.79 -12.30 12.78
CA GLU A 29 18.01 -13.75 12.94
C GLU A 29 19.48 -14.08 13.18
N LYS A 30 20.39 -13.52 12.37
CA LYS A 30 21.83 -13.73 12.49
C LYS A 30 22.37 -13.27 13.86
N ASN A 31 21.90 -12.14 14.35
CA ASN A 31 22.26 -11.65 15.69
C ASN A 31 21.74 -12.60 16.79
N TRP A 32 20.51 -13.09 16.66
CA TRP A 32 19.94 -14.06 17.58
C TRP A 32 20.72 -15.38 17.58
N PHE A 33 21.01 -15.95 16.41
CA PHE A 33 21.73 -17.22 16.25
C PHE A 33 23.17 -17.16 16.73
N SER A 34 23.77 -15.97 16.85
CA SER A 34 25.11 -15.85 17.47
C SER A 34 25.16 -16.27 18.94
N LYS A 35 24.01 -16.37 19.61
CA LYS A 35 23.88 -16.67 21.05
C LYS A 35 22.89 -17.79 21.36
N ASN A 36 22.11 -18.23 20.38
CA ASN A 36 21.02 -19.18 20.56
C ASN A 36 20.98 -20.22 19.44
N ASP A 37 20.33 -21.35 19.71
CA ASP A 37 20.14 -22.42 18.73
C ASP A 37 19.08 -22.06 17.69
N SER A 38 19.44 -22.14 16.41
CA SER A 38 18.56 -21.85 15.28
C SER A 38 17.42 -22.86 15.17
N PHE A 39 17.71 -24.14 15.40
CA PHE A 39 16.68 -25.19 15.34
C PHE A 39 15.64 -25.04 16.44
N ALA A 40 16.01 -24.60 17.64
CA ALA A 40 15.06 -24.33 18.71
C ALA A 40 14.08 -23.19 18.34
N LEU A 41 14.55 -22.16 17.63
CA LEU A 41 13.68 -21.10 17.13
C LEU A 41 12.72 -21.64 16.07
N MET A 42 13.19 -22.45 15.12
CA MET A 42 12.37 -23.11 14.10
C MET A 42 11.29 -24.02 14.76
N GLN A 43 11.64 -24.77 15.80
CA GLN A 43 10.65 -25.56 16.55
C GLN A 43 9.59 -24.68 17.22
N GLN A 44 9.98 -23.57 17.82
CA GLN A 44 9.06 -22.62 18.45
C GLN A 44 8.11 -21.99 17.39
N ALA A 45 8.65 -21.61 16.24
CA ALA A 45 7.87 -21.09 15.11
C ALA A 45 6.82 -22.11 14.66
N ALA A 46 7.26 -23.32 14.32
CA ALA A 46 6.38 -24.38 13.82
C ALA A 46 5.31 -24.80 14.84
N TRP A 47 5.63 -24.79 16.14
CA TRP A 47 4.65 -25.05 17.21
C TRP A 47 3.54 -23.98 17.24
N GLN A 48 3.91 -22.70 17.18
CA GLN A 48 2.93 -21.61 17.14
C GLN A 48 2.09 -21.67 15.85
N LEU A 49 2.73 -21.89 14.69
CA LEU A 49 2.06 -22.07 13.40
C LEU A 49 1.02 -23.20 13.46
N ALA A 50 1.38 -24.37 14.01
CA ALA A 50 0.47 -25.51 14.10
C ALA A 50 -0.77 -25.19 14.97
N HIS A 51 -0.62 -24.42 16.05
CA HIS A 51 -1.73 -23.98 16.88
C HIS A 51 -2.65 -23.00 16.14
N ILE A 52 -2.08 -22.02 15.44
CA ILE A 52 -2.84 -21.06 14.62
C ILE A 52 -3.59 -21.80 13.51
N ILE A 53 -2.95 -22.71 12.79
CA ILE A 53 -3.56 -23.52 11.72
C ILE A 53 -4.73 -24.32 12.27
N LYS A 54 -4.57 -24.97 13.43
CA LYS A 54 -5.67 -25.69 14.09
C LYS A 54 -6.85 -24.78 14.41
N GLN A 55 -6.60 -23.60 14.99
CA GLN A 55 -7.62 -22.62 15.38
C GLN A 55 -8.34 -22.05 14.14
N GLU A 56 -7.58 -21.58 13.16
CA GLU A 56 -8.11 -20.96 11.95
C GLU A 56 -8.89 -21.94 11.08
N SER A 57 -8.45 -23.20 11.04
CA SER A 57 -9.17 -24.24 10.32
C SER A 57 -10.45 -24.68 11.03
N SER A 58 -10.58 -24.44 12.34
CA SER A 58 -11.80 -24.76 13.11
C SER A 58 -12.88 -23.69 12.99
N ASN A 59 -12.52 -22.45 12.65
CA ASN A 59 -13.42 -21.28 12.62
C ASN A 59 -14.12 -21.04 11.27
N GLN A 60 -14.08 -21.97 10.32
CA GLN A 60 -14.75 -21.81 9.03
C GLN A 60 -16.27 -21.64 9.20
N LYS A 61 -16.75 -20.39 9.03
CA LYS A 61 -18.17 -20.06 8.98
C LYS A 61 -18.77 -20.65 7.69
N GLY A 62 -19.64 -21.63 7.82
CA GLY A 62 -20.45 -22.11 6.69
C GLY A 62 -20.71 -23.61 6.59
N SER A 63 -20.02 -24.43 7.36
CA SER A 63 -20.40 -25.86 7.47
C SER A 63 -21.46 -26.03 8.55
N PRO A 64 -22.60 -26.69 8.27
CA PRO A 64 -23.53 -27.06 9.32
C PRO A 64 -22.80 -27.90 10.38
N PRO A 65 -23.13 -27.76 11.68
CA PRO A 65 -22.46 -28.51 12.73
C PRO A 65 -22.65 -30.02 12.47
N GLN A 66 -21.60 -30.65 11.97
CA GLN A 66 -21.56 -32.11 11.89
C GLN A 66 -21.58 -32.65 13.32
N LYS A 67 -22.45 -33.64 13.56
CA LYS A 67 -22.65 -34.30 14.88
C LYS A 67 -21.43 -35.07 15.41
N SER A 68 -20.28 -35.02 14.75
CA SER A 68 -19.01 -35.60 15.22
C SER A 68 -18.27 -34.61 16.11
N SER A 69 -17.87 -35.01 17.28
CA SER A 69 -17.15 -34.20 18.28
C SER A 69 -15.80 -33.69 17.80
N HIS A 70 -15.23 -34.19 16.67
CA HIS A 70 -13.97 -33.78 16.05
C HIS A 70 -14.03 -34.04 14.53
N PRO A 71 -14.19 -32.99 13.69
CA PRO A 71 -14.20 -33.17 12.24
C PRO A 71 -12.83 -33.67 11.76
N GLN A 72 -12.83 -34.76 10.99
CA GLN A 72 -11.64 -35.25 10.30
C GLN A 72 -11.33 -34.30 9.15
N LYS A 73 -10.09 -33.76 9.08
CA LYS A 73 -9.63 -32.89 7.99
C LYS A 73 -8.48 -33.52 7.23
N SER A 74 -8.39 -33.20 5.96
CA SER A 74 -7.28 -33.58 5.08
C SER A 74 -6.39 -32.36 4.81
N VAL A 75 -5.12 -32.48 5.16
CA VAL A 75 -4.13 -31.39 5.09
C VAL A 75 -3.00 -31.78 4.13
N LEU A 76 -2.74 -30.91 3.17
CA LEU A 76 -1.56 -30.99 2.32
C LEU A 76 -0.52 -29.99 2.81
N VAL A 77 0.71 -30.46 3.04
CA VAL A 77 1.85 -29.60 3.36
C VAL A 77 2.86 -29.69 2.22
N VAL A 78 3.22 -28.58 1.61
CA VAL A 78 4.24 -28.54 0.56
C VAL A 78 5.53 -27.94 1.11
N ALA A 79 6.63 -28.69 1.02
CA ALA A 79 7.91 -28.35 1.63
C ALA A 79 8.99 -28.14 0.57
N GLY A 80 9.63 -26.97 0.63
CA GLY A 80 10.78 -26.59 -0.19
C GLY A 80 12.12 -27.03 0.42
N ALA A 81 13.22 -26.56 -0.17
CA ALA A 81 14.58 -26.95 0.22
C ALA A 81 15.14 -26.18 1.43
N GLY A 82 14.72 -24.93 1.62
CA GLY A 82 15.27 -24.02 2.63
C GLY A 82 14.64 -24.14 4.01
N ASN A 83 14.86 -23.12 4.85
CA ASN A 83 14.31 -23.07 6.20
C ASN A 83 12.78 -23.01 6.23
N ASN A 84 12.13 -22.31 5.27
CA ASN A 84 10.67 -22.34 5.17
C ASN A 84 10.11 -23.76 4.93
N GLY A 85 10.87 -24.60 4.16
CA GLY A 85 10.60 -26.03 4.04
C GLY A 85 10.81 -26.76 5.37
N GLY A 86 11.80 -26.38 6.17
CA GLY A 86 12.01 -26.87 7.53
C GLY A 86 10.84 -26.58 8.45
N ASP A 87 10.34 -25.36 8.42
CA ASP A 87 9.13 -24.96 9.16
C ASP A 87 7.93 -25.80 8.73
N ALA A 88 7.76 -26.05 7.43
CA ALA A 88 6.68 -26.89 6.91
C ALA A 88 6.76 -28.34 7.41
N TRP A 89 7.95 -28.96 7.44
CA TRP A 89 8.16 -30.29 8.00
C TRP A 89 7.77 -30.36 9.48
N LEU A 90 8.19 -29.37 10.28
CA LEU A 90 7.84 -29.30 11.70
C LEU A 90 6.36 -28.98 11.92
N VAL A 91 5.76 -28.12 11.09
CA VAL A 91 4.31 -27.86 11.12
C VAL A 91 3.55 -29.17 10.89
N ALA A 92 3.91 -29.95 9.89
CA ALA A 92 3.30 -31.27 9.65
C ALA A 92 3.46 -32.20 10.86
N HIS A 93 4.64 -32.20 11.50
CA HIS A 93 4.90 -32.97 12.73
C HIS A 93 3.97 -32.55 13.87
N TYR A 94 3.88 -31.25 14.17
CA TYR A 94 3.07 -30.75 15.27
C TYR A 94 1.56 -30.80 15.00
N VAL A 95 1.11 -30.61 13.76
CA VAL A 95 -0.30 -30.81 13.37
C VAL A 95 -0.73 -32.26 13.60
N ASN A 96 0.12 -33.25 13.28
CA ASN A 96 -0.16 -34.66 13.58
C ASN A 96 -0.29 -34.92 15.07
N GLN A 97 0.49 -34.25 15.92
CA GLN A 97 0.40 -34.38 17.38
C GLN A 97 -0.85 -33.69 17.96
N LEU A 98 -1.14 -32.47 17.50
CA LEU A 98 -2.24 -31.64 18.00
C LEU A 98 -3.61 -32.07 17.49
N CYS A 99 -3.65 -32.74 16.33
CA CYS A 99 -4.85 -33.14 15.63
C CYS A 99 -4.71 -34.59 15.09
N PRO A 100 -4.61 -35.60 15.96
CA PRO A 100 -4.32 -36.99 15.57
C PRO A 100 -5.40 -37.62 14.65
N HIS A 101 -6.56 -37.00 14.54
CA HIS A 101 -7.66 -37.39 13.64
C HIS A 101 -7.61 -36.71 12.27
N TRP A 102 -6.67 -35.76 12.05
CA TRP A 102 -6.47 -35.17 10.74
C TRP A 102 -5.54 -36.05 9.89
N SER A 103 -5.78 -36.08 8.58
CA SER A 103 -4.90 -36.76 7.62
C SER A 103 -3.91 -35.76 7.02
N VAL A 104 -2.65 -35.87 7.37
CA VAL A 104 -1.59 -34.97 6.87
C VAL A 104 -0.78 -35.68 5.80
N THR A 105 -0.70 -35.09 4.61
CA THR A 105 0.17 -35.52 3.51
C THR A 105 1.26 -34.46 3.29
N VAL A 106 2.52 -34.83 3.28
CA VAL A 106 3.62 -33.91 2.96
C VAL A 106 4.14 -34.18 1.55
N VAL A 107 4.28 -33.12 0.75
CA VAL A 107 4.95 -33.19 -0.57
C VAL A 107 6.28 -32.47 -0.48
N GLN A 108 7.35 -33.22 -0.66
CA GLN A 108 8.69 -32.67 -0.81
C GLN A 108 8.92 -32.26 -2.27
N VAL A 109 9.04 -30.94 -2.51
CA VAL A 109 9.33 -30.43 -3.86
C VAL A 109 10.82 -30.50 -4.16
N ALA A 110 11.66 -30.15 -3.18
CA ALA A 110 13.11 -30.28 -3.28
C ALA A 110 13.70 -30.86 -1.99
N ALA A 111 14.87 -31.46 -2.09
CA ALA A 111 15.56 -32.01 -0.91
C ALA A 111 16.00 -30.88 0.03
N PRO A 112 15.85 -31.06 1.36
CA PRO A 112 16.32 -30.06 2.34
C PRO A 112 17.82 -29.79 2.21
N THR A 113 18.20 -28.52 2.19
CA THR A 113 19.61 -28.09 2.00
C THR A 113 20.26 -27.53 3.26
N THR A 114 19.48 -26.95 4.18
CA THR A 114 20.01 -26.44 5.46
C THR A 114 20.02 -27.55 6.53
N LEU A 115 20.90 -27.42 7.53
CA LEU A 115 20.98 -28.38 8.63
C LEU A 115 19.64 -28.45 9.39
N ASP A 116 19.02 -27.30 9.64
CA ASP A 116 17.76 -27.21 10.37
C ASP A 116 16.63 -27.88 9.57
N SER A 117 16.53 -27.64 8.26
CA SER A 117 15.51 -28.29 7.42
C SER A 117 15.70 -29.80 7.29
N GLN A 118 16.94 -30.28 7.28
CA GLN A 118 17.27 -31.74 7.29
C GLN A 118 16.84 -32.34 8.64
N THR A 119 17.17 -31.68 9.74
CA THR A 119 16.80 -32.13 11.09
C THR A 119 15.28 -32.14 11.27
N ALA A 120 14.57 -31.12 10.77
CA ALA A 120 13.10 -31.02 10.79
C ALA A 120 12.45 -32.20 10.05
N LYS A 121 12.93 -32.51 8.83
CA LYS A 121 12.46 -33.68 8.06
C LYS A 121 12.71 -34.98 8.81
N HIS A 122 13.92 -35.15 9.37
CA HIS A 122 14.27 -36.37 10.13
C HIS A 122 13.35 -36.53 11.37
N LEU A 123 13.05 -35.43 12.08
CA LEU A 123 12.15 -35.47 13.24
C LEU A 123 10.73 -35.88 12.83
N TYR A 124 10.22 -35.34 11.72
CA TYR A 124 8.94 -35.76 11.16
C TYR A 124 8.90 -37.25 10.85
N GLN A 125 9.91 -37.76 10.17
CA GLN A 125 9.99 -39.16 9.77
C GLN A 125 10.11 -40.13 10.96
N SER A 126 10.87 -39.76 12.00
CA SER A 126 11.15 -40.60 13.16
C SER A 126 9.98 -40.75 14.13
N ASN A 127 9.12 -39.72 14.23
CA ASN A 127 8.10 -39.69 15.26
C ASN A 127 6.68 -39.97 14.77
N CYS A 128 6.47 -40.16 13.48
CA CYS A 128 5.15 -40.46 12.93
C CYS A 128 5.02 -41.92 12.59
N ALA A 129 4.51 -42.75 13.50
CA ALA A 129 4.36 -44.19 13.33
C ALA A 129 3.51 -44.63 12.12
N ASN A 130 2.68 -43.73 11.57
CA ASN A 130 1.93 -43.87 10.32
C ASN A 130 2.46 -42.97 9.19
N ALA A 131 3.54 -42.28 9.39
CA ALA A 131 3.98 -41.16 8.58
C ALA A 131 5.01 -41.53 7.51
N ALA A 132 4.98 -42.68 7.02
CA ALA A 132 5.66 -43.02 5.77
C ALA A 132 5.08 -42.28 4.55
N LYS A 133 4.22 -41.30 4.73
CA LYS A 133 3.55 -40.58 3.62
C LYS A 133 4.06 -39.16 3.46
N TYR A 134 5.33 -39.00 3.15
CA TYR A 134 5.71 -37.91 2.29
C TYR A 134 5.85 -38.44 0.86
N LEU A 135 5.47 -37.60 -0.08
CA LEU A 135 5.58 -37.87 -1.50
C LEU A 135 6.63 -36.95 -2.11
N THR A 136 7.36 -37.41 -3.10
CA THR A 136 8.08 -36.49 -3.99
C THR A 136 7.06 -35.80 -4.89
N LEU A 137 7.44 -34.65 -5.47
CA LEU A 137 6.56 -33.92 -6.40
C LEU A 137 6.05 -34.82 -7.53
N THR A 138 6.94 -35.59 -8.14
CA THR A 138 6.60 -36.54 -9.22
C THR A 138 5.59 -37.59 -8.75
N ALA A 139 5.82 -38.23 -7.59
CA ALA A 139 4.91 -39.24 -7.05
C ALA A 139 3.54 -38.66 -6.65
N PHE A 140 3.50 -37.37 -6.27
CA PHE A 140 2.27 -36.67 -5.98
C PHE A 140 1.47 -36.36 -7.24
N LEU A 141 2.12 -35.89 -8.30
CA LEU A 141 1.45 -35.46 -9.53
C LEU A 141 1.10 -36.58 -10.49
N GLN A 142 1.84 -37.69 -10.45
CA GLN A 142 1.65 -38.85 -11.36
C GLN A 142 0.19 -39.35 -11.41
N PRO A 143 -0.52 -39.58 -10.27
CA PRO A 143 -1.91 -40.06 -10.32
C PRO A 143 -2.88 -39.08 -10.98
N PHE A 144 -2.60 -37.77 -10.92
CA PHE A 144 -3.37 -36.77 -11.62
C PHE A 144 -3.25 -36.87 -13.12
N TYR A 145 -2.02 -37.01 -13.62
CA TYR A 145 -1.75 -37.04 -15.06
C TYR A 145 -2.16 -38.34 -15.71
N GLU A 146 -1.99 -39.47 -14.99
CA GLU A 146 -2.24 -40.80 -15.55
C GLU A 146 -3.65 -41.33 -15.32
N LEU A 147 -4.27 -41.02 -14.19
CA LEU A 147 -5.52 -41.64 -13.75
C LEU A 147 -6.69 -40.64 -13.58
N GLY A 148 -6.44 -39.33 -13.72
CA GLY A 148 -7.45 -38.28 -13.47
C GLY A 148 -7.98 -38.29 -12.04
N LEU A 149 -7.20 -38.81 -11.06
CA LEU A 149 -7.60 -38.89 -9.68
C LEU A 149 -7.59 -37.50 -9.05
N SER A 150 -8.65 -37.13 -8.32
CA SER A 150 -8.71 -35.93 -7.52
C SER A 150 -8.47 -36.27 -6.04
N TYR A 151 -7.49 -35.59 -5.43
CA TYR A 151 -7.36 -35.58 -3.98
C TYR A 151 -8.31 -34.56 -3.37
N HIS A 152 -8.76 -34.81 -2.14
CA HIS A 152 -9.52 -33.82 -1.39
C HIS A 152 -8.68 -33.32 -0.23
N TYR A 153 -8.39 -32.03 -0.21
CA TYR A 153 -7.72 -31.34 0.89
C TYR A 153 -8.58 -30.17 1.39
N ASP A 154 -8.79 -30.11 2.70
CA ASP A 154 -9.48 -28.99 3.36
C ASP A 154 -8.52 -27.82 3.58
N VAL A 155 -7.23 -28.13 3.77
CA VAL A 155 -6.18 -27.13 4.03
C VAL A 155 -4.93 -27.47 3.21
N VAL A 156 -4.35 -26.47 2.57
CA VAL A 156 -3.02 -26.53 1.95
C VAL A 156 -2.10 -25.59 2.71
N ILE A 157 -0.94 -26.09 3.14
CA ILE A 157 0.09 -25.32 3.84
C ILE A 157 1.27 -25.14 2.89
N ASP A 158 1.55 -23.91 2.53
CA ASP A 158 2.66 -23.50 1.67
C ASP A 158 3.88 -23.16 2.52
N GLY A 159 4.93 -23.99 2.43
CA GLY A 159 6.27 -23.79 2.98
C GLY A 159 7.35 -24.02 1.93
N LEU A 160 7.09 -23.62 0.67
CA LEU A 160 8.02 -23.85 -0.44
C LEU A 160 9.20 -22.88 -0.41
N LEU A 161 8.92 -21.59 -0.45
CA LEU A 161 9.88 -20.50 -0.55
C LEU A 161 9.58 -19.45 0.52
N GLY A 162 10.61 -18.86 1.11
CA GLY A 162 10.50 -17.77 2.10
C GLY A 162 11.13 -16.48 1.59
N ILE A 163 11.66 -15.67 2.52
CA ILE A 163 12.22 -14.34 2.25
C ILE A 163 13.43 -14.30 1.31
N GLY A 164 14.04 -15.43 1.02
CA GLY A 164 15.23 -15.54 0.16
C GLY A 164 14.94 -15.67 -1.35
N LEU A 165 13.69 -15.53 -1.78
CA LEU A 165 13.36 -15.55 -3.20
C LEU A 165 13.88 -14.29 -3.90
N ASP A 166 14.74 -14.49 -4.90
CA ASP A 166 15.23 -13.47 -5.80
C ASP A 166 15.00 -13.93 -7.24
N GLY A 167 13.97 -13.37 -7.88
CA GLY A 167 13.57 -13.74 -9.23
C GLY A 167 12.51 -14.84 -9.32
N LYS A 168 12.34 -15.38 -10.52
CA LYS A 168 11.32 -16.36 -10.85
C LYS A 168 11.59 -17.71 -10.18
N PRO A 169 10.58 -18.37 -9.56
CA PRO A 169 10.73 -19.73 -9.04
C PRO A 169 11.15 -20.73 -10.13
N SER A 170 11.90 -21.78 -9.76
CA SER A 170 12.28 -22.85 -10.71
C SER A 170 11.07 -23.72 -11.11
N ASP A 171 11.22 -24.50 -12.19
CA ASP A 171 10.12 -25.23 -12.84
C ASP A 171 9.31 -26.14 -11.90
N ASP A 172 9.98 -26.87 -10.99
CA ASP A 172 9.29 -27.71 -10.01
C ASP A 172 8.42 -26.90 -9.06
N TYR A 173 8.93 -25.74 -8.60
CA TYR A 173 8.17 -24.83 -7.76
C TYR A 173 7.01 -24.18 -8.54
N GLN A 174 7.23 -23.77 -9.79
CA GLN A 174 6.15 -23.26 -10.64
C GLN A 174 5.03 -24.28 -10.82
N THR A 175 5.40 -25.54 -11.06
CA THR A 175 4.46 -26.63 -11.26
C THR A 175 3.53 -26.81 -10.07
N ILE A 176 4.07 -26.87 -8.85
CA ILE A 176 3.25 -27.05 -7.64
C ILE A 176 2.47 -25.79 -7.27
N ILE A 177 3.02 -24.58 -7.46
CA ILE A 177 2.32 -23.31 -7.27
C ILE A 177 1.09 -23.26 -8.18
N ASN A 178 1.24 -23.54 -9.46
CA ASN A 178 0.15 -23.55 -10.42
C ASN A 178 -0.90 -24.62 -10.08
N TRP A 179 -0.46 -25.80 -9.65
CA TRP A 179 -1.35 -26.86 -9.20
C TRP A 179 -2.20 -26.41 -8.00
N ILE A 180 -1.60 -25.82 -6.97
CA ILE A 180 -2.30 -25.32 -5.77
C ILE A 180 -3.31 -24.25 -6.14
N ASN A 181 -2.91 -23.27 -6.96
CA ASN A 181 -3.81 -22.18 -7.38
C ASN A 181 -4.98 -22.70 -8.22
N GLN A 182 -4.77 -23.69 -9.09
CA GLN A 182 -5.82 -24.35 -9.86
C GLN A 182 -6.74 -25.17 -8.94
N TYR A 183 -6.19 -25.92 -8.01
CA TYR A 183 -6.92 -26.70 -7.03
C TYR A 183 -7.85 -25.82 -6.19
N ARG A 184 -7.33 -24.70 -5.66
CA ARG A 184 -8.12 -23.70 -4.92
C ARG A 184 -9.31 -23.15 -5.72
N LYS A 185 -9.15 -22.92 -7.02
CA LYS A 185 -10.24 -22.48 -7.90
C LYS A 185 -11.34 -23.54 -8.08
N GLN A 186 -10.97 -24.83 -8.05
CA GLN A 186 -11.91 -25.95 -8.21
C GLN A 186 -12.58 -26.33 -6.89
N VAL A 187 -11.87 -26.19 -5.77
CA VAL A 187 -12.33 -26.60 -4.44
C VAL A 187 -12.40 -25.34 -3.54
N HIS A 188 -13.48 -24.57 -3.69
CA HIS A 188 -13.68 -23.31 -2.96
C HIS A 188 -13.64 -23.41 -1.44
N ALA A 189 -13.89 -24.61 -0.88
CA ALA A 189 -13.80 -24.85 0.57
C ALA A 189 -12.38 -25.08 1.08
N CYS A 190 -11.39 -25.27 0.17
CA CYS A 190 -10.00 -25.43 0.54
C CYS A 190 -9.38 -24.11 0.98
N GLN A 191 -8.74 -24.11 2.15
CA GLN A 191 -8.01 -22.96 2.67
C GLN A 191 -6.52 -23.10 2.36
N VAL A 192 -5.92 -22.08 1.76
CA VAL A 192 -4.47 -22.02 1.49
C VAL A 192 -3.82 -21.10 2.51
N ILE A 193 -2.85 -21.63 3.26
CA ILE A 193 -2.12 -20.91 4.31
C ILE A 193 -0.63 -20.94 3.96
N SER A 194 -0.04 -19.76 3.74
CA SER A 194 1.40 -19.62 3.50
C SER A 194 2.17 -19.37 4.80
N ILE A 195 3.29 -20.06 4.96
CA ILE A 195 4.25 -19.82 6.04
C ILE A 195 5.15 -18.65 5.62
N ASP A 196 5.23 -17.66 6.44
CA ASP A 196 6.08 -16.47 6.36
C ASP A 196 5.76 -15.53 5.19
N VAL A 197 5.85 -16.00 3.95
CA VAL A 197 5.56 -15.27 2.70
C VAL A 197 4.93 -16.23 1.70
N PRO A 198 3.89 -15.85 0.94
CA PRO A 198 3.39 -16.67 -0.15
C PRO A 198 4.49 -17.01 -1.15
N SER A 199 4.69 -18.29 -1.42
CA SER A 199 5.77 -18.73 -2.29
C SER A 199 5.61 -18.19 -3.70
N GLY A 200 6.64 -17.52 -4.20
CA GLY A 200 6.64 -16.81 -5.48
C GLY A 200 6.52 -15.29 -5.36
N LEU A 201 6.13 -14.78 -4.18
CA LEU A 201 6.12 -13.34 -3.90
C LEU A 201 7.49 -12.87 -3.41
N ASN A 202 8.01 -11.78 -3.97
CA ASN A 202 9.24 -11.16 -3.48
C ASN A 202 8.98 -10.42 -2.15
N ALA A 203 9.64 -10.83 -1.10
CA ALA A 203 9.42 -10.30 0.25
C ALA A 203 9.90 -8.85 0.45
N ALA A 204 10.72 -8.31 -0.45
CA ALA A 204 11.20 -6.92 -0.42
C ALA A 204 10.30 -5.97 -1.19
N THR A 205 9.84 -6.37 -2.38
CA THR A 205 9.17 -5.51 -3.35
C THR A 205 7.70 -5.84 -3.57
N GLY A 206 7.25 -7.03 -3.13
CA GLY A 206 5.90 -7.52 -3.42
C GLY A 206 5.68 -7.91 -4.88
N GLU A 207 6.75 -7.97 -5.69
CA GLU A 207 6.68 -8.36 -7.10
C GLU A 207 6.40 -9.86 -7.24
N VAL A 208 5.56 -10.20 -8.21
CA VAL A 208 5.31 -11.58 -8.63
C VAL A 208 5.75 -11.77 -10.07
N TYR A 209 6.71 -12.67 -10.30
CA TYR A 209 7.25 -12.91 -11.63
C TYR A 209 6.32 -13.82 -12.45
N ASP A 210 5.89 -13.35 -13.61
CA ASP A 210 5.02 -14.08 -14.56
C ASP A 210 3.72 -14.63 -13.92
N ASP A 211 3.13 -13.92 -12.96
CA ASP A 211 1.94 -14.34 -12.20
C ASP A 211 2.12 -15.66 -11.41
N ILE A 212 3.37 -16.06 -11.12
CA ILE A 212 3.69 -17.32 -10.45
C ILE A 212 3.95 -17.12 -8.97
N ALA A 213 2.88 -17.04 -8.19
CA ALA A 213 2.92 -17.08 -6.73
C ALA A 213 1.68 -17.76 -6.16
N ILE A 214 1.79 -18.28 -4.95
CA ILE A 214 0.66 -18.85 -4.21
C ILE A 214 -0.35 -17.73 -3.89
N LYS A 215 -1.62 -17.97 -4.22
CA LYS A 215 -2.74 -17.13 -3.77
C LYS A 215 -3.24 -17.66 -2.43
N ALA A 216 -2.66 -17.14 -1.36
CA ALA A 216 -3.00 -17.54 -0.01
C ALA A 216 -4.33 -16.91 0.46
N ASP A 217 -5.07 -17.62 1.30
CA ASP A 217 -6.18 -17.04 2.09
C ASP A 217 -5.63 -16.39 3.36
N LYS A 218 -4.51 -16.92 3.87
CA LYS A 218 -3.80 -16.40 5.05
C LYS A 218 -2.30 -16.55 4.88
N THR A 219 -1.58 -15.56 5.39
CA THR A 219 -0.10 -15.60 5.51
C THR A 219 0.27 -15.49 6.98
N LEU A 220 0.92 -16.51 7.52
CA LEU A 220 1.41 -16.55 8.90
C LEU A 220 2.84 -16.00 8.92
N CYS A 221 2.96 -14.71 9.19
CA CYS A 221 4.21 -13.96 9.07
C CYS A 221 5.08 -14.10 10.30
N LEU A 222 6.27 -14.69 10.16
CA LEU A 222 7.21 -14.95 11.25
C LEU A 222 8.04 -13.71 11.60
N ILE A 223 8.34 -13.53 12.90
CA ILE A 223 9.21 -12.49 13.47
C ILE A 223 8.63 -11.10 13.28
N GLY A 224 8.55 -10.60 12.05
CA GLY A 224 8.05 -9.27 11.71
C GLY A 224 7.55 -9.21 10.27
N ARG A 225 6.58 -8.32 10.00
CA ARG A 225 5.95 -8.18 8.69
C ARG A 225 6.96 -7.69 7.65
N LYS A 226 7.08 -8.43 6.56
CA LYS A 226 7.91 -8.04 5.42
C LYS A 226 7.22 -6.96 4.62
N VAL A 227 8.00 -6.00 4.13
CA VAL A 227 7.49 -4.90 3.30
C VAL A 227 6.75 -5.42 2.08
N GLY A 228 7.29 -6.45 1.40
CA GLY A 228 6.69 -7.04 0.22
C GLY A 228 5.31 -7.67 0.43
N LEU A 229 4.88 -7.94 1.68
CA LEU A 229 3.51 -8.35 1.97
C LEU A 229 2.49 -7.21 1.85
N HIS A 230 2.95 -5.95 1.74
CA HIS A 230 2.10 -4.76 1.80
C HIS A 230 2.37 -3.76 0.67
N ILE A 231 3.12 -4.14 -0.36
CA ILE A 231 3.37 -3.33 -1.56
C ILE A 231 3.34 -4.22 -2.82
N GLY A 232 3.41 -3.62 -4.00
CA GLY A 232 3.44 -4.34 -5.28
C GLY A 232 2.15 -5.11 -5.54
N ASP A 233 2.29 -6.36 -5.97
CA ASP A 233 1.18 -7.27 -6.32
C ASP A 233 0.57 -7.96 -5.10
N SER A 234 1.12 -7.73 -3.91
CA SER A 234 0.85 -8.52 -2.69
C SER A 234 -0.64 -8.65 -2.34
N LYS A 235 -1.48 -7.63 -2.59
CA LYS A 235 -2.93 -7.66 -2.26
C LYS A 235 -3.66 -8.85 -2.90
N ASP A 236 -3.21 -9.31 -4.06
CA ASP A 236 -3.83 -10.42 -4.78
C ASP A 236 -3.35 -11.80 -4.30
N TYR A 237 -2.30 -11.84 -3.46
CA TYR A 237 -1.62 -13.10 -3.09
C TYR A 237 -1.57 -13.39 -1.59
N VAL A 238 -1.51 -12.37 -0.72
CA VAL A 238 -1.20 -12.59 0.70
C VAL A 238 -2.41 -12.99 1.57
N GLY A 239 -3.61 -12.67 1.14
CA GLY A 239 -4.80 -12.83 1.97
C GLY A 239 -4.69 -12.05 3.29
N THR A 240 -5.19 -12.65 4.38
CA THR A 240 -5.06 -12.05 5.72
C THR A 240 -3.70 -12.35 6.32
N VAL A 241 -2.92 -11.31 6.63
CA VAL A 241 -1.62 -11.45 7.30
C VAL A 241 -1.81 -11.55 8.81
N ILE A 242 -1.31 -12.65 9.39
CA ILE A 242 -1.34 -12.93 10.83
C ILE A 242 0.09 -12.91 11.36
N ASP A 243 0.36 -12.08 12.36
CA ASP A 243 1.69 -11.99 12.96
C ASP A 243 1.97 -13.17 13.89
N VAL A 244 3.16 -13.74 13.75
CA VAL A 244 3.70 -14.79 14.61
C VAL A 244 5.00 -14.26 15.24
N PRO A 245 4.91 -13.49 16.34
CA PRO A 245 6.07 -12.90 16.99
C PRO A 245 6.90 -13.98 17.66
N LEU A 246 8.18 -14.06 17.32
CA LEU A 246 9.12 -15.05 17.85
C LEU A 246 10.24 -14.40 18.65
N LEU A 247 10.63 -13.20 18.26
CA LEU A 247 11.76 -12.46 18.79
C LEU A 247 11.34 -11.03 19.12
N PRO A 248 11.93 -10.39 20.14
CA PRO A 248 11.81 -8.94 20.29
C PRO A 248 12.53 -8.25 19.13
N ILE A 249 11.84 -7.33 18.47
CA ILE A 249 12.37 -6.59 17.33
C ILE A 249 12.23 -5.09 17.57
N GLU A 250 13.20 -4.30 17.08
CA GLU A 250 13.12 -2.84 17.11
C GLU A 250 12.19 -2.32 16.03
N GLN A 251 11.64 -1.13 16.21
CA GLN A 251 10.78 -0.51 15.21
C GLN A 251 11.55 -0.22 13.91
N SER A 252 10.92 -0.50 12.79
CA SER A 252 11.43 -0.16 11.46
C SER A 252 11.11 1.30 11.10
N GLY A 253 11.86 1.85 10.13
CA GLY A 253 11.55 3.13 9.49
C GLY A 253 10.47 3.05 8.40
N ILE A 254 9.80 1.90 8.23
CA ILE A 254 8.68 1.73 7.29
C ILE A 254 7.46 1.29 8.09
N LEU A 255 6.35 2.02 7.96
CA LEU A 255 5.15 1.85 8.76
C LEU A 255 3.93 1.60 7.89
N LEU A 256 3.12 0.61 8.26
CA LEU A 256 1.82 0.33 7.65
C LEU A 256 0.70 0.94 8.50
N HIS A 257 -0.17 1.70 7.88
CA HIS A 257 -1.33 2.32 8.51
C HIS A 257 -2.62 1.71 7.97
N CYS A 258 -3.40 1.11 8.86
CA CYS A 258 -4.73 0.53 8.59
C CYS A 258 -5.85 1.25 9.35
N THR A 259 -5.52 2.30 10.08
CA THR A 259 -6.44 3.11 10.88
C THR A 259 -6.27 4.58 10.55
N LEU A 260 -7.32 5.36 10.79
CA LEU A 260 -7.30 6.80 10.56
C LEU A 260 -6.65 7.54 11.73
N PRO A 261 -6.00 8.69 11.48
CA PRO A 261 -5.56 9.57 12.55
C PRO A 261 -6.76 10.31 13.15
N ASN A 262 -6.72 10.57 14.45
CA ASN A 262 -7.69 11.49 15.06
C ASN A 262 -7.47 12.90 14.53
N LEU A 263 -8.54 13.53 14.08
CA LEU A 263 -8.52 14.91 13.64
C LEU A 263 -8.95 15.85 14.79
N PRO A 264 -8.36 17.05 14.89
CA PRO A 264 -8.72 17.99 15.95
C PRO A 264 -10.14 18.49 15.75
N GLN A 265 -10.89 18.58 16.84
CA GLN A 265 -12.21 19.23 16.82
C GLN A 265 -12.12 20.70 16.42
N ARG A 266 -13.13 21.17 15.69
CA ARG A 266 -13.24 22.58 15.34
C ARG A 266 -13.55 23.45 16.56
N GLN A 267 -12.90 24.60 16.63
CA GLN A 267 -13.18 25.58 17.69
C GLN A 267 -14.59 26.16 17.51
N GLN A 268 -15.36 26.25 18.60
CA GLN A 268 -16.68 26.86 18.60
C GLN A 268 -16.63 28.35 18.24
N VAL A 269 -15.57 29.05 18.68
CA VAL A 269 -15.32 30.46 18.33
C VAL A 269 -14.32 30.52 17.19
N SER A 270 -14.81 30.43 15.96
CA SER A 270 -14.00 30.41 14.74
C SER A 270 -14.74 31.08 13.57
N HIS A 271 -14.04 31.36 12.48
CA HIS A 271 -14.59 31.92 11.26
C HIS A 271 -13.97 31.27 10.02
N LYS A 272 -14.52 31.49 8.82
CA LYS A 272 -14.04 30.86 7.57
C LYS A 272 -12.55 31.06 7.30
N GLY A 273 -11.92 32.13 7.78
CA GLY A 273 -10.47 32.34 7.66
C GLY A 273 -9.61 31.46 8.59
N THR A 274 -10.22 30.88 9.65
CA THR A 274 -9.49 29.98 10.59
C THR A 274 -9.09 28.65 9.93
N TYR A 275 -9.86 28.24 8.92
CA TYR A 275 -9.72 26.90 8.29
C TYR A 275 -9.11 26.96 6.89
N GLY A 276 -8.38 28.06 6.60
CA GLY A 276 -7.61 28.25 5.38
C GLY A 276 -8.43 28.63 4.15
N HIS A 277 -7.74 29.23 3.20
CA HIS A 277 -8.24 29.54 1.86
C HIS A 277 -7.39 28.78 0.82
N VAL A 278 -8.02 27.86 0.11
CA VAL A 278 -7.38 27.03 -0.92
C VAL A 278 -7.61 27.65 -2.29
N LEU A 279 -6.53 27.81 -3.06
CA LEU A 279 -6.57 28.14 -4.49
C LEU A 279 -6.30 26.88 -5.31
N ILE A 280 -7.24 26.50 -6.17
CA ILE A 280 -7.07 25.42 -7.15
C ILE A 280 -6.80 26.04 -8.52
N ILE A 281 -5.67 25.71 -9.13
CA ILE A 281 -5.26 26.17 -10.46
C ILE A 281 -5.36 25.00 -11.43
N GLY A 282 -6.41 24.97 -12.26
CA GLY A 282 -6.69 23.87 -13.18
C GLY A 282 -8.01 24.05 -13.90
N GLY A 283 -8.56 22.97 -14.49
CA GLY A 283 -9.82 23.06 -15.21
C GLY A 283 -9.72 23.92 -16.46
N ASN A 284 -8.71 23.70 -17.29
CA ASN A 284 -8.46 24.45 -18.51
C ASN A 284 -9.30 23.92 -19.69
N ARG A 285 -9.37 24.74 -20.75
CA ARG A 285 -9.86 24.35 -22.08
C ARG A 285 -8.67 24.26 -23.02
N LEU A 286 -8.47 23.08 -23.59
CA LEU A 286 -7.36 22.83 -24.51
C LEU A 286 -7.64 23.43 -25.89
N GLN A 287 -6.59 23.67 -26.66
CA GLN A 287 -6.69 24.25 -28.03
C GLN A 287 -7.51 23.36 -28.99
N ASP A 288 -7.53 22.05 -28.77
CA ASP A 288 -8.35 21.10 -29.53
C ASP A 288 -9.84 21.08 -29.12
N GLY A 289 -10.22 21.94 -28.15
CA GLY A 289 -11.59 22.12 -27.67
C GLY A 289 -11.97 21.23 -26.48
N HIS A 290 -11.10 20.32 -26.02
CA HIS A 290 -11.36 19.51 -24.85
C HIS A 290 -11.42 20.37 -23.58
N GLY A 291 -12.44 20.16 -22.74
CA GLY A 291 -12.65 20.85 -21.47
C GLY A 291 -12.30 19.95 -20.30
N MET A 292 -11.52 20.46 -19.35
CA MET A 292 -11.02 19.69 -18.20
C MET A 292 -11.61 20.22 -16.87
N ALA A 293 -12.76 20.90 -16.91
CA ALA A 293 -13.42 21.47 -15.72
C ALA A 293 -13.73 20.45 -14.63
N GLY A 294 -14.02 19.18 -15.01
CA GLY A 294 -14.36 18.11 -14.08
C GLY A 294 -13.28 17.85 -13.04
N ALA A 295 -12.01 17.88 -13.43
CA ALA A 295 -10.88 17.69 -12.52
C ALA A 295 -10.82 18.77 -11.43
N ALA A 296 -10.98 20.06 -11.83
CA ALA A 296 -11.02 21.17 -10.89
C ALA A 296 -12.26 21.14 -9.98
N ILE A 297 -13.43 20.69 -10.50
CA ILE A 297 -14.65 20.51 -9.69
C ILE A 297 -14.43 19.43 -8.62
N LEU A 298 -13.86 18.29 -8.98
CA LEU A 298 -13.58 17.18 -8.04
C LEU A 298 -12.61 17.62 -6.95
N ALA A 299 -11.52 18.28 -7.32
CA ALA A 299 -10.55 18.82 -6.37
C ALA A 299 -11.18 19.86 -5.43
N ALA A 300 -11.95 20.81 -5.97
CA ALA A 300 -12.61 21.84 -5.16
C ALA A 300 -13.68 21.25 -4.23
N SER A 301 -14.44 20.25 -4.71
CA SER A 301 -15.43 19.54 -3.91
C SER A 301 -14.80 18.83 -2.72
N ALA A 302 -13.69 18.09 -2.95
CA ALA A 302 -12.97 17.42 -1.89
C ALA A 302 -12.32 18.38 -0.89
N ALA A 303 -11.78 19.53 -1.36
CA ALA A 303 -11.25 20.58 -0.49
C ALA A 303 -12.34 21.19 0.41
N LEU A 304 -13.54 21.47 -0.13
CA LEU A 304 -14.67 21.94 0.67
C LEU A 304 -15.12 20.91 1.70
N SER A 305 -15.22 19.64 1.29
CA SER A 305 -15.65 18.53 2.16
C SER A 305 -14.62 18.18 3.24
N SER A 306 -13.33 18.47 3.01
CA SER A 306 -12.30 18.36 4.04
C SER A 306 -12.37 19.44 5.11
N GLY A 307 -13.22 20.45 4.90
CA GLY A 307 -13.43 21.52 5.85
C GLY A 307 -12.63 22.78 5.56
N ALA A 308 -12.05 22.97 4.38
CA ALA A 308 -11.45 24.26 3.99
C ALA A 308 -12.44 25.41 4.17
N GLY A 309 -12.00 26.50 4.78
CA GLY A 309 -12.88 27.64 5.09
C GLY A 309 -13.33 28.40 3.85
N LYS A 310 -12.49 28.42 2.80
CA LYS A 310 -12.78 29.01 1.49
C LYS A 310 -12.03 28.27 0.39
N VAL A 311 -12.65 28.20 -0.78
CA VAL A 311 -12.02 27.64 -1.99
C VAL A 311 -12.23 28.58 -3.16
N THR A 312 -11.15 28.89 -3.89
CA THR A 312 -11.18 29.63 -5.15
C THR A 312 -10.63 28.71 -6.25
N VAL A 313 -11.31 28.65 -7.39
CA VAL A 313 -10.90 27.87 -8.56
C VAL A 313 -10.49 28.82 -9.67
N ALA A 314 -9.20 28.86 -10.00
CA ALA A 314 -8.68 29.51 -11.19
C ALA A 314 -8.79 28.52 -12.35
N CYS A 315 -9.81 28.67 -13.20
CA CYS A 315 -10.11 27.82 -14.34
C CYS A 315 -10.33 28.66 -15.60
N HIS A 316 -10.45 27.99 -16.75
CA HIS A 316 -10.82 28.68 -17.98
C HIS A 316 -12.18 29.38 -17.81
N ARG A 317 -12.27 30.65 -18.25
CA ARG A 317 -13.46 31.50 -18.05
C ARG A 317 -14.77 30.90 -18.55
N ASP A 318 -14.71 30.08 -19.62
CA ASP A 318 -15.90 29.40 -20.16
C ASP A 318 -16.52 28.39 -19.16
N PHE A 319 -15.78 27.99 -18.14
CA PHE A 319 -16.21 27.02 -17.11
C PHE A 319 -16.65 27.66 -15.80
N HIS A 320 -16.57 29.00 -15.64
CA HIS A 320 -16.99 29.67 -14.39
C HIS A 320 -18.43 29.31 -14.01
N SER A 321 -19.35 29.35 -14.98
CA SER A 321 -20.76 29.00 -14.70
C SER A 321 -20.92 27.53 -14.30
N ALA A 322 -20.17 26.62 -14.91
CA ALA A 322 -20.20 25.19 -14.55
C ALA A 322 -19.67 24.95 -13.14
N ILE A 323 -18.55 25.61 -12.75
CA ILE A 323 -18.00 25.53 -11.40
C ILE A 323 -19.01 26.04 -10.37
N VAL A 324 -19.57 27.26 -10.57
CA VAL A 324 -20.51 27.86 -9.61
C VAL A 324 -21.82 27.07 -9.53
N THR A 325 -22.26 26.46 -10.63
CA THR A 325 -23.45 25.58 -10.63
C THR A 325 -23.20 24.30 -9.83
N ALA A 326 -22.03 23.68 -10.00
CA ALA A 326 -21.66 22.46 -9.27
C ALA A 326 -21.31 22.74 -7.80
N LEU A 327 -20.65 23.86 -7.54
CA LEU A 327 -20.09 24.24 -6.23
C LEU A 327 -20.40 25.71 -5.91
N PRO A 328 -21.62 26.03 -5.45
CA PRO A 328 -22.03 27.43 -5.17
C PRO A 328 -21.24 28.07 -4.03
N ASN A 329 -20.52 27.26 -3.24
CA ASN A 329 -19.65 27.74 -2.16
C ASN A 329 -18.22 28.09 -2.62
N ALA A 330 -17.86 27.78 -3.88
CA ALA A 330 -16.56 28.11 -4.44
C ALA A 330 -16.59 29.45 -5.19
N MET A 331 -15.48 30.17 -5.15
CA MET A 331 -15.23 31.35 -5.97
C MET A 331 -14.48 30.96 -7.24
N THR A 332 -14.56 31.77 -8.30
CA THR A 332 -13.85 31.53 -9.55
C THR A 332 -12.95 32.68 -9.95
N ALA A 333 -11.84 32.37 -10.63
CA ALA A 333 -10.95 33.32 -11.28
C ALA A 333 -10.59 32.82 -12.69
N ASP A 334 -10.26 33.73 -13.61
CA ASP A 334 -9.81 33.34 -14.95
C ASP A 334 -8.35 32.88 -14.90
N LEU A 335 -8.14 31.60 -15.22
CA LEU A 335 -6.83 30.96 -15.30
C LEU A 335 -5.83 31.71 -16.20
N HIS A 336 -6.31 32.37 -17.25
CA HIS A 336 -5.47 33.09 -18.21
C HIS A 336 -5.21 34.57 -17.85
N ASN A 337 -5.84 35.08 -16.77
CA ASN A 337 -5.48 36.36 -16.18
C ASN A 337 -4.32 36.19 -15.18
N ILE A 338 -3.10 36.10 -15.73
CA ILE A 338 -1.89 35.76 -14.97
C ILE A 338 -1.66 36.69 -13.78
N ALA A 339 -1.84 38.00 -13.97
CA ALA A 339 -1.63 38.99 -12.89
C ALA A 339 -2.58 38.74 -11.72
N SER A 340 -3.86 38.51 -12.01
CA SER A 340 -4.88 38.25 -10.98
C SER A 340 -4.62 36.92 -10.25
N VAL A 341 -4.18 35.88 -10.96
CA VAL A 341 -3.87 34.59 -10.33
C VAL A 341 -2.62 34.69 -9.44
N ILE A 342 -1.61 35.49 -9.84
CA ILE A 342 -0.43 35.73 -8.99
C ILE A 342 -0.82 36.49 -7.70
N GLU A 343 -1.68 37.50 -7.79
CA GLU A 343 -2.23 38.18 -6.59
C GLU A 343 -2.99 37.21 -5.69
N LEU A 344 -3.75 36.26 -6.28
CA LEU A 344 -4.42 35.21 -5.52
C LEU A 344 -3.43 34.26 -4.85
N ILE A 345 -2.35 33.85 -5.52
CA ILE A 345 -1.29 33.01 -4.93
C ILE A 345 -0.74 33.66 -3.66
N ASP A 346 -0.48 34.98 -3.69
CA ASP A 346 0.05 35.70 -2.53
C ASP A 346 -0.98 35.82 -1.39
N ALA A 347 -2.26 35.87 -1.72
CA ALA A 347 -3.33 36.08 -0.75
C ALA A 347 -3.86 34.79 -0.12
N MET A 348 -3.65 33.60 -0.74
CA MET A 348 -4.19 32.33 -0.27
C MET A 348 -3.27 31.63 0.71
N ASP A 349 -3.77 30.65 1.46
CA ASP A 349 -2.98 29.86 2.41
C ASP A 349 -2.33 28.64 1.73
N VAL A 350 -3.05 28.03 0.78
CA VAL A 350 -2.61 26.83 0.05
C VAL A 350 -2.94 26.95 -1.42
N VAL A 351 -2.02 26.50 -2.28
CA VAL A 351 -2.21 26.40 -3.73
C VAL A 351 -2.18 24.94 -4.14
N ALA A 352 -3.18 24.47 -4.90
CA ALA A 352 -3.17 23.19 -5.56
C ALA A 352 -3.17 23.40 -7.08
N ILE A 353 -2.19 22.86 -7.79
CA ILE A 353 -2.00 23.13 -9.22
C ILE A 353 -1.84 21.83 -10.03
N GLY A 354 -2.51 21.79 -11.21
CA GLY A 354 -2.29 20.76 -12.21
C GLY A 354 -3.52 19.95 -12.61
N MET A 355 -4.58 19.91 -11.79
CA MET A 355 -5.79 19.14 -12.05
C MET A 355 -6.52 19.66 -13.30
N GLY A 356 -6.33 18.96 -14.44
CA GLY A 356 -6.88 19.37 -15.72
C GLY A 356 -6.30 20.70 -16.24
N LEU A 357 -4.99 20.91 -16.09
CA LEU A 357 -4.31 22.10 -16.61
C LEU A 357 -4.05 22.01 -18.12
N GLY A 358 -3.81 20.78 -18.64
CA GLY A 358 -3.40 20.50 -20.01
C GLY A 358 -1.89 20.33 -20.14
N ARG A 359 -1.44 19.77 -21.30
CA ARG A 359 -0.03 19.37 -21.52
C ARG A 359 0.63 20.01 -22.73
N ASP A 360 0.02 21.04 -23.30
CA ASP A 360 0.58 21.75 -24.43
C ASP A 360 1.63 22.79 -24.00
N LYS A 361 2.30 23.41 -25.00
CA LYS A 361 3.36 24.38 -24.77
C LYS A 361 2.86 25.64 -24.05
N ALA A 362 1.64 26.10 -24.38
CA ALA A 362 1.06 27.30 -23.74
C ALA A 362 0.79 27.05 -22.26
N THR A 363 0.33 25.86 -21.91
CA THR A 363 0.10 25.47 -20.50
C THR A 363 1.40 25.24 -19.74
N LEU A 364 2.49 24.79 -20.38
CA LEU A 364 3.81 24.76 -19.78
C LEU A 364 4.31 26.17 -19.42
N GLU A 365 4.13 27.14 -20.32
CA GLU A 365 4.51 28.54 -20.05
C GLU A 365 3.70 29.12 -18.89
N LEU A 366 2.41 28.82 -18.83
CA LEU A 366 1.51 29.22 -17.75
C LEU A 366 1.92 28.58 -16.41
N PHE A 367 2.18 27.27 -16.41
CA PHE A 367 2.66 26.54 -15.23
C PHE A 367 3.96 27.13 -14.69
N ASN A 368 4.92 27.44 -15.57
CA ASN A 368 6.21 28.02 -15.17
C ASN A 368 6.05 29.37 -14.46
N GLN A 369 5.13 30.22 -14.93
CA GLN A 369 4.86 31.51 -14.30
C GLN A 369 4.24 31.32 -12.91
N TYR A 370 3.26 30.42 -12.78
CA TYR A 370 2.61 30.14 -11.49
C TYR A 370 3.55 29.44 -10.51
N LEU A 371 4.35 28.46 -10.97
CA LEU A 371 5.33 27.80 -10.10
C LEU A 371 6.37 28.80 -9.57
N THR A 372 6.79 29.76 -10.41
CA THR A 372 7.71 30.81 -10.00
C THR A 372 7.09 31.69 -8.91
N ALA A 373 5.84 32.13 -9.09
CA ALA A 373 5.12 32.91 -8.08
C ALA A 373 4.92 32.11 -6.77
N ILE A 374 4.53 30.83 -6.86
CA ILE A 374 4.38 29.95 -5.69
C ILE A 374 5.72 29.79 -4.93
N LYS A 375 6.82 29.65 -5.65
CA LYS A 375 8.16 29.56 -5.02
C LYS A 375 8.54 30.85 -4.29
N GLN A 376 8.17 32.00 -4.82
CA GLN A 376 8.45 33.31 -4.23
C GLN A 376 7.56 33.65 -3.04
N SER A 377 6.28 33.23 -3.09
CA SER A 377 5.27 33.55 -2.07
C SER A 377 5.40 32.72 -0.78
N GLU A 378 6.24 31.68 -0.76
CA GLU A 378 6.39 30.76 0.37
C GLU A 378 5.11 30.04 0.80
N LYS A 379 4.13 29.87 -0.08
CA LYS A 379 2.87 29.18 0.21
C LYS A 379 3.01 27.65 0.20
N LEU A 380 2.13 26.97 0.94
CA LEU A 380 1.97 25.52 0.83
C LEU A 380 1.43 25.18 -0.55
N CYS A 381 1.97 24.16 -1.18
CA CYS A 381 1.61 23.81 -2.55
C CYS A 381 1.42 22.30 -2.74
N VAL A 382 0.31 21.93 -3.36
CA VAL A 382 0.07 20.57 -3.89
C VAL A 382 0.26 20.60 -5.40
N ILE A 383 1.09 19.71 -5.94
CA ILE A 383 1.31 19.54 -7.39
C ILE A 383 0.84 18.14 -7.77
N ASP A 384 -0.15 18.06 -8.68
CA ASP A 384 -0.70 16.79 -9.16
C ASP A 384 -0.90 16.81 -10.68
N ALA A 385 -1.12 15.67 -11.26
CA ALA A 385 -1.55 15.45 -12.65
C ALA A 385 -0.68 16.22 -13.68
N ASP A 386 -1.30 17.11 -14.50
CA ASP A 386 -0.58 17.88 -15.52
C ASP A 386 0.48 18.81 -14.93
N GLY A 387 0.35 19.21 -13.65
CA GLY A 387 1.37 19.95 -12.92
C GLY A 387 2.66 19.14 -12.75
N LEU A 388 2.56 17.84 -12.43
CA LEU A 388 3.71 16.93 -12.36
C LEU A 388 4.32 16.68 -13.74
N TYR A 389 3.48 16.59 -14.77
CA TYR A 389 3.94 16.48 -16.15
C TYR A 389 4.84 17.66 -16.54
N HIS A 390 4.39 18.89 -16.26
CA HIS A 390 5.16 20.10 -16.55
C HIS A 390 6.38 20.28 -15.63
N LEU A 391 6.31 19.81 -14.39
CA LEU A 391 7.44 19.85 -13.48
C LEU A 391 8.62 19.03 -14.01
N ALA A 392 8.39 17.91 -14.67
CA ALA A 392 9.44 17.12 -15.31
C ALA A 392 10.13 17.90 -16.45
N ASP A 393 9.35 18.61 -17.27
CA ASP A 393 9.88 19.45 -18.35
C ASP A 393 10.61 20.71 -17.82
N TRP A 394 10.02 21.40 -16.85
CA TRP A 394 10.65 22.53 -16.16
C TRP A 394 12.00 22.14 -15.58
N ALA A 395 12.07 20.98 -14.96
CA ALA A 395 13.29 20.47 -14.37
C ALA A 395 14.38 20.13 -15.40
N SER A 396 14.02 19.84 -16.64
CA SER A 396 14.97 19.55 -17.72
C SER A 396 15.52 20.82 -18.40
N THR A 397 14.80 21.95 -18.32
CA THR A 397 15.15 23.22 -18.99
C THR A 397 15.83 24.23 -18.10
N SER A 398 15.60 24.21 -16.78
CA SER A 398 16.20 25.14 -15.83
C SER A 398 17.60 24.68 -15.42
N ASP A 399 18.60 25.33 -15.95
CA ASP A 399 20.01 25.25 -15.58
C ASP A 399 20.72 23.92 -15.88
N GLY A 400 21.08 23.79 -17.13
CA GLY A 400 22.18 22.99 -17.64
C GLY A 400 22.69 21.82 -16.81
N LEU A 401 22.82 20.67 -17.40
CA LEU A 401 23.40 19.40 -16.93
C LEU A 401 24.69 19.47 -16.03
N ASN A 402 25.10 20.67 -15.59
CA ASN A 402 26.31 20.92 -14.81
C ASN A 402 26.11 21.65 -13.48
N ALA A 403 24.87 21.93 -13.04
CA ALA A 403 24.67 22.47 -11.68
C ALA A 403 24.84 21.34 -10.63
N PRO A 404 25.52 21.63 -9.50
CA PRO A 404 25.58 20.65 -8.41
C PRO A 404 24.15 20.25 -7.98
N ILE A 405 23.96 18.96 -7.67
CA ILE A 405 22.70 18.34 -7.26
C ILE A 405 22.16 19.10 -6.04
N GLN A 406 21.45 20.20 -6.28
CA GLN A 406 20.60 20.83 -5.27
C GLN A 406 19.15 20.41 -5.53
N PRO A 407 18.35 20.10 -4.50
CA PRO A 407 16.95 19.80 -4.70
C PRO A 407 16.30 20.93 -5.51
N ARG A 408 15.66 20.57 -6.63
CA ARG A 408 15.15 21.54 -7.63
C ARG A 408 14.08 22.48 -7.08
N LEU A 409 13.33 22.02 -6.06
CA LEU A 409 12.36 22.84 -5.34
C LEU A 409 12.94 23.53 -4.09
N GLY A 410 14.21 23.24 -3.71
CA GLY A 410 14.92 23.77 -2.55
C GLY A 410 15.13 22.76 -1.43
N GLN A 411 16.27 22.81 -0.73
CA GLN A 411 16.68 21.82 0.28
C GLN A 411 15.77 21.74 1.53
N SER A 412 15.13 22.84 1.90
CA SER A 412 14.27 22.93 3.10
C SER A 412 12.77 23.00 2.77
N ASN A 413 12.37 22.63 1.55
CA ASN A 413 11.05 22.97 1.04
C ASN A 413 10.00 21.92 1.35
N GLN A 414 9.68 21.72 2.65
CA GLN A 414 8.54 20.93 3.15
C GLN A 414 7.18 21.51 2.71
N ARG A 415 7.15 22.62 1.98
CA ARG A 415 5.95 23.29 1.50
C ARG A 415 5.32 22.61 0.29
N PHE A 416 6.10 21.88 -0.50
CA PHE A 416 5.62 21.20 -1.69
C PHE A 416 5.20 19.76 -1.37
N HIS A 417 3.99 19.41 -1.79
CA HIS A 417 3.39 18.09 -1.64
C HIS A 417 3.07 17.56 -3.03
N LEU A 418 3.74 16.49 -3.43
CA LEU A 418 3.70 15.97 -4.80
C LEU A 418 3.09 14.58 -4.81
N THR A 419 2.15 14.37 -5.73
CA THR A 419 1.24 13.22 -5.70
C THR A 419 1.28 12.37 -6.97
N PRO A 420 2.46 11.93 -7.49
CA PRO A 420 2.54 11.17 -8.71
C PRO A 420 1.92 9.75 -8.57
N HIS A 421 1.35 9.25 -9.65
CA HIS A 421 1.26 7.81 -9.89
C HIS A 421 2.58 7.29 -10.51
N SER A 422 2.75 5.97 -10.66
CA SER A 422 4.03 5.38 -11.08
C SER A 422 4.53 5.89 -12.44
N ALA A 423 3.65 6.16 -13.40
CA ALA A 423 4.07 6.68 -14.69
C ALA A 423 4.52 8.16 -14.62
N GLU A 424 3.88 9.00 -13.78
CA GLU A 424 4.32 10.37 -13.51
C GLU A 424 5.66 10.37 -12.75
N ALA A 425 5.83 9.48 -11.76
CA ALA A 425 7.08 9.29 -11.05
C ALA A 425 8.22 8.85 -12.00
N GLY A 426 7.93 7.92 -12.92
CA GLY A 426 8.86 7.47 -13.93
C GLY A 426 9.31 8.61 -14.87
N ARG A 427 8.37 9.47 -15.31
CA ARG A 427 8.70 10.66 -16.09
C ARG A 427 9.62 11.63 -15.33
N LEU A 428 9.33 11.90 -14.06
CA LEU A 428 10.13 12.76 -13.19
C LEU A 428 11.56 12.23 -12.98
N LEU A 429 11.71 10.91 -12.85
CA LEU A 429 13.00 10.24 -12.66
C LEU A 429 13.69 9.84 -13.99
N ASN A 430 13.02 10.04 -15.12
CA ASN A 430 13.45 9.55 -16.43
C ASN A 430 13.72 8.03 -16.43
N GLN A 431 12.77 7.26 -15.87
CA GLN A 431 12.80 5.81 -15.74
C GLN A 431 11.48 5.19 -16.27
N PRO A 432 11.49 3.95 -16.78
CA PRO A 432 10.26 3.22 -17.10
C PRO A 432 9.35 3.10 -15.89
N TYR A 433 8.03 3.21 -16.11
CA TYR A 433 7.04 3.08 -15.02
C TYR A 433 7.11 1.71 -14.32
N ALA A 434 7.46 0.65 -15.06
CA ALA A 434 7.61 -0.69 -14.51
C ALA A 434 8.74 -0.79 -13.46
N ASP A 435 9.81 0.00 -13.61
CA ASP A 435 10.89 0.05 -12.62
C ASP A 435 10.43 0.78 -11.34
N ILE A 436 9.58 1.79 -11.50
CA ILE A 436 8.95 2.46 -10.35
C ILE A 436 8.01 1.51 -9.60
N ASP A 437 7.17 0.77 -10.31
CA ASP A 437 6.25 -0.18 -9.68
C ASP A 437 6.99 -1.33 -8.98
N ARG A 438 8.12 -1.76 -9.54
CA ARG A 438 8.95 -2.79 -8.95
C ARG A 438 9.57 -2.37 -7.61
N ASP A 439 10.01 -1.10 -7.49
CA ASP A 439 10.62 -0.58 -6.25
C ASP A 439 10.18 0.85 -5.95
N LYS A 440 8.93 0.99 -5.49
CA LYS A 440 8.36 2.28 -5.10
C LYS A 440 9.12 2.95 -3.95
N ILE A 441 9.73 2.15 -3.06
CA ILE A 441 10.47 2.67 -1.90
C ILE A 441 11.74 3.40 -2.36
N SER A 442 12.51 2.81 -3.26
CA SER A 442 13.68 3.48 -3.83
C SER A 442 13.27 4.67 -4.69
N ALA A 443 12.17 4.55 -5.45
CA ALA A 443 11.67 5.63 -6.30
C ALA A 443 11.24 6.87 -5.50
N ILE A 444 10.49 6.71 -4.41
CA ILE A 444 10.04 7.85 -3.59
C ILE A 444 11.22 8.56 -2.91
N ARG A 445 12.24 7.81 -2.48
CA ARG A 445 13.48 8.39 -1.95
C ARG A 445 14.25 9.16 -3.00
N ALA A 446 14.35 8.62 -4.23
CA ALA A 446 14.99 9.29 -5.36
C ALA A 446 14.28 10.59 -5.73
N LEU A 447 12.93 10.61 -5.78
CA LEU A 447 12.14 11.81 -6.00
C LEU A 447 12.40 12.88 -4.93
N ALA A 448 12.35 12.49 -3.66
CA ALA A 448 12.59 13.39 -2.54
C ALA A 448 14.04 13.93 -2.52
N HIS A 449 15.01 13.12 -2.93
CA HIS A 449 16.40 13.54 -3.05
C HIS A 449 16.58 14.53 -4.23
N GLN A 450 16.00 14.24 -5.40
CA GLN A 450 16.20 15.03 -6.61
C GLN A 450 15.44 16.35 -6.59
N TYR A 451 14.22 16.39 -6.04
CA TYR A 451 13.34 17.55 -6.09
C TYR A 451 13.18 18.27 -4.73
N GLY A 452 13.41 17.58 -3.61
CA GLY A 452 12.99 18.06 -2.30
C GLY A 452 11.47 17.87 -2.11
N GLY A 453 10.90 18.43 -1.03
CA GLY A 453 9.46 18.36 -0.75
C GLY A 453 8.99 17.03 -0.16
N ASN A 454 7.67 16.92 -0.01
CA ASN A 454 6.95 15.75 0.47
C ASN A 454 6.35 14.99 -0.72
N TRP A 455 6.40 13.69 -0.68
CA TRP A 455 6.02 12.84 -1.80
C TRP A 455 5.07 11.74 -1.40
N LEU A 456 4.17 11.40 -2.28
CA LEU A 456 3.51 10.10 -2.29
C LEU A 456 3.61 9.47 -3.69
N ILE A 457 3.56 8.16 -3.77
CA ILE A 457 3.35 7.44 -5.04
C ILE A 457 2.03 6.70 -4.93
N LYS A 458 1.07 7.11 -5.76
CA LYS A 458 -0.29 6.54 -5.82
C LYS A 458 -0.28 5.09 -6.31
N GLY A 459 -1.18 4.27 -5.79
CA GLY A 459 -1.37 2.88 -6.21
C GLY A 459 -2.27 2.10 -5.26
N ALA A 460 -2.37 0.79 -5.46
CA ALA A 460 -3.16 -0.09 -4.59
C ALA A 460 -2.72 -0.01 -3.12
N GLN A 461 -1.43 0.20 -2.88
CA GLN A 461 -0.85 0.62 -1.61
C GLN A 461 -0.09 1.93 -1.87
N THR A 462 -0.72 3.05 -1.58
CA THR A 462 -0.07 4.35 -1.68
C THR A 462 1.02 4.45 -0.63
N ILE A 463 2.23 4.81 -1.06
CA ILE A 463 3.35 5.07 -0.15
C ILE A 463 3.56 6.58 0.00
N VAL A 464 3.96 7.01 1.19
CA VAL A 464 4.11 8.40 1.58
C VAL A 464 5.49 8.62 2.20
N LEU A 465 6.19 9.63 1.78
CA LEU A 465 7.39 10.19 2.40
C LEU A 465 7.09 11.64 2.77
N GLU A 466 6.62 11.86 3.99
CA GLU A 466 6.32 13.18 4.50
C GLU A 466 7.36 13.57 5.55
N ARG A 467 8.26 14.48 5.14
CA ARG A 467 9.31 15.00 6.02
C ARG A 467 8.71 15.94 7.05
N ASP A 468 8.84 15.60 8.27
CA ASP A 468 8.48 16.47 9.37
C ASP A 468 9.70 17.24 9.92
N CYS A 469 9.42 18.22 10.80
CA CYS A 469 10.44 18.97 11.53
C CYS A 469 11.27 18.10 12.51
N LEU A 470 11.04 16.78 12.60
CA LEU A 470 11.75 15.82 13.44
C LEU A 470 12.77 14.97 12.67
N GLU A 471 13.06 15.31 11.39
CA GLU A 471 14.06 14.64 10.53
C GLU A 471 13.89 13.12 10.41
N ARG A 472 12.68 12.60 10.51
CA ARG A 472 12.44 11.17 10.31
C ARG A 472 12.34 10.85 8.82
N ASP A 473 13.24 10.01 8.34
CA ASP A 473 13.17 9.38 7.01
C ASP A 473 12.23 8.14 7.01
N SER A 474 11.07 8.25 7.67
CA SER A 474 10.10 7.16 7.67
C SER A 474 9.28 7.18 6.39
N ILE A 475 8.98 5.99 5.88
CA ILE A 475 8.03 5.78 4.79
C ILE A 475 6.76 5.18 5.39
N ASP A 476 5.64 5.82 5.09
CA ASP A 476 4.32 5.37 5.50
C ASP A 476 3.60 4.70 4.34
N ILE A 477 2.96 3.56 4.60
CA ILE A 477 2.22 2.77 3.60
C ILE A 477 0.74 2.74 4.02
N CYS A 478 -0.15 3.06 3.08
CA CYS A 478 -1.59 2.95 3.30
C CYS A 478 -2.07 1.51 3.07
N GLY A 479 -2.58 0.87 4.11
CA GLY A 479 -3.17 -0.47 4.05
C GLY A 479 -4.65 -0.49 3.62
N LEU A 480 -5.29 0.67 3.52
CA LEU A 480 -6.70 0.84 3.15
C LEU A 480 -6.87 0.99 1.63
N GLY A 481 -8.12 0.99 1.18
CA GLY A 481 -8.50 1.18 -0.22
C GLY A 481 -8.77 -0.14 -0.95
N ASN A 482 -9.55 -0.05 -2.02
CA ASN A 482 -10.04 -1.18 -2.82
C ASN A 482 -9.89 -0.94 -4.33
N ALA A 483 -10.12 -1.98 -5.14
CA ALA A 483 -9.95 -1.96 -6.58
C ALA A 483 -10.93 -1.01 -7.30
N GLY A 484 -12.11 -0.72 -6.73
CA GLY A 484 -13.08 0.23 -7.28
C GLY A 484 -12.56 1.66 -7.34
N MET A 485 -11.51 1.98 -6.57
CA MET A 485 -10.86 3.30 -6.63
C MET A 485 -9.98 3.50 -7.89
N ALA A 486 -9.79 2.47 -8.72
CA ALA A 486 -9.08 2.57 -9.99
C ALA A 486 -9.96 3.22 -11.08
N THR A 487 -10.43 4.43 -10.83
CA THR A 487 -11.29 5.21 -11.74
C THR A 487 -10.81 6.66 -11.85
N ALA A 488 -11.15 7.31 -12.98
CA ALA A 488 -10.73 8.68 -13.25
C ALA A 488 -11.28 9.67 -12.21
N GLY A 489 -10.46 10.68 -11.85
CA GLY A 489 -10.83 11.73 -10.92
C GLY A 489 -10.50 11.45 -9.44
N MET A 490 -10.11 10.22 -9.09
CA MET A 490 -9.73 9.89 -7.71
C MET A 490 -8.48 10.67 -7.26
N GLY A 491 -7.52 10.87 -8.14
CA GLY A 491 -6.34 11.69 -7.88
C GLY A 491 -6.71 13.15 -7.61
N ASP A 492 -7.61 13.72 -8.43
CA ASP A 492 -8.09 15.09 -8.25
C ASP A 492 -8.75 15.29 -6.89
N CYS A 493 -9.58 14.32 -6.45
CA CYS A 493 -10.17 14.32 -5.10
C CYS A 493 -9.10 14.27 -4.01
N LEU A 494 -8.09 13.42 -4.15
CA LEU A 494 -6.99 13.33 -3.17
C LEU A 494 -6.20 14.64 -3.08
N ALA A 495 -5.87 15.25 -4.22
CA ALA A 495 -5.15 16.53 -4.27
C ALA A 495 -5.96 17.66 -3.60
N GLY A 496 -7.26 17.72 -3.85
CA GLY A 496 -8.17 18.68 -3.22
C GLY A 496 -8.31 18.48 -1.71
N LEU A 497 -8.51 17.23 -1.27
CA LEU A 497 -8.55 16.85 0.15
C LEU A 497 -7.25 17.27 0.87
N MET A 498 -6.10 16.96 0.27
CA MET A 498 -4.79 17.33 0.82
C MET A 498 -4.64 18.85 0.96
N ALA A 499 -5.01 19.61 -0.07
CA ALA A 499 -4.96 21.06 -0.02
C ALA A 499 -5.85 21.63 1.10
N GLY A 500 -7.02 21.04 1.31
CA GLY A 500 -7.92 21.45 2.39
C GLY A 500 -7.39 21.16 3.79
N LEU A 501 -6.77 19.98 4.01
CA LEU A 501 -6.14 19.62 5.29
C LEU A 501 -4.89 20.45 5.58
N LEU A 502 -4.08 20.75 4.56
CA LEU A 502 -2.92 21.65 4.67
C LEU A 502 -3.33 23.04 5.16
N GLY A 503 -4.45 23.59 4.65
CA GLY A 503 -4.97 24.88 5.07
C GLY A 503 -5.44 24.92 6.53
N GLN A 504 -5.70 23.77 7.13
CA GLN A 504 -6.16 23.64 8.52
C GLN A 504 -5.04 23.28 9.50
N ALA A 505 -3.78 23.23 9.05
CA ALA A 505 -2.61 22.88 9.86
C ALA A 505 -2.74 21.51 10.57
N ILE A 506 -3.34 20.54 9.89
CA ILE A 506 -3.45 19.16 10.38
C ILE A 506 -2.06 18.52 10.46
N ALA A 507 -1.82 17.70 11.47
CA ALA A 507 -0.56 16.93 11.58
C ALA A 507 -0.47 15.86 10.50
N ALA A 508 0.71 15.68 9.89
CA ALA A 508 0.95 14.74 8.79
C ALA A 508 -0.16 14.79 7.71
N PRO A 509 -0.41 15.97 7.10
CA PRO A 509 -1.57 16.19 6.25
C PRO A 509 -1.57 15.32 4.98
N MET A 510 -0.40 14.94 4.47
CA MET A 510 -0.29 14.04 3.32
C MET A 510 -0.74 12.63 3.68
N LEU A 511 -0.22 12.07 4.76
CA LEU A 511 -0.63 10.74 5.25
C LEU A 511 -2.12 10.73 5.64
N ALA A 512 -2.58 11.74 6.38
CA ALA A 512 -3.99 11.86 6.77
C ALA A 512 -4.90 11.87 5.53
N SER A 513 -4.53 12.64 4.49
CA SER A 513 -5.30 12.70 3.25
C SER A 513 -5.40 11.34 2.56
N VAL A 514 -4.30 10.60 2.49
CA VAL A 514 -4.28 9.26 1.87
C VAL A 514 -5.18 8.30 2.62
N LEU A 515 -5.10 8.28 3.95
CA LEU A 515 -5.90 7.38 4.79
C LEU A 515 -7.40 7.71 4.73
N ILE A 516 -7.76 9.00 4.83
CA ILE A 516 -9.17 9.45 4.73
C ILE A 516 -9.73 9.12 3.34
N HIS A 517 -8.98 9.41 2.28
CA HIS A 517 -9.39 9.12 0.91
C HIS A 517 -9.61 7.62 0.68
N ALA A 518 -8.68 6.77 1.13
CA ALA A 518 -8.78 5.33 1.02
C ALA A 518 -9.97 4.78 1.82
N LYS A 519 -10.18 5.23 3.06
CA LYS A 519 -11.32 4.82 3.89
C LYS A 519 -12.66 5.25 3.32
N ALA A 520 -12.73 6.46 2.75
CA ALA A 520 -13.93 6.92 2.04
C ALA A 520 -14.25 6.01 0.84
N GLY A 521 -13.23 5.60 0.08
CA GLY A 521 -13.36 4.61 -0.99
C GLY A 521 -13.87 3.25 -0.50
N ASP A 522 -13.34 2.75 0.61
CA ASP A 522 -13.80 1.48 1.22
C ASP A 522 -15.27 1.56 1.65
N THR A 523 -15.64 2.65 2.32
CA THR A 523 -17.04 2.87 2.75
C THR A 523 -18.01 2.95 1.55
N LEU A 524 -17.59 3.57 0.45
CA LEU A 524 -18.39 3.61 -0.77
C LEU A 524 -18.48 2.23 -1.42
N ALA A 525 -17.39 1.46 -1.47
CA ALA A 525 -17.40 0.10 -2.01
C ALA A 525 -18.29 -0.84 -1.21
N GLU A 526 -18.30 -0.74 0.13
CA GLU A 526 -19.23 -1.47 1.00
C GLU A 526 -20.69 -1.11 0.71
N LYS A 527 -20.98 0.16 0.39
CA LYS A 527 -22.34 0.65 0.16
C LYS A 527 -22.88 0.34 -1.22
N MET A 528 -22.08 0.48 -2.26
CA MET A 528 -22.54 0.42 -3.67
C MET A 528 -21.79 -0.59 -4.56
N GLY A 529 -20.79 -1.29 -4.01
CA GLY A 529 -19.91 -2.18 -4.74
C GLY A 529 -18.79 -1.43 -5.48
N GLU A 530 -17.70 -2.14 -5.77
CA GLU A 530 -16.51 -1.57 -6.41
C GLU A 530 -16.78 -1.07 -7.84
N TYR A 531 -17.67 -1.74 -8.59
CA TYR A 531 -18.00 -1.34 -9.98
C TYR A 531 -18.75 -0.01 -10.10
N ALA A 532 -19.52 0.37 -9.08
CA ALA A 532 -20.32 1.60 -9.10
C ALA A 532 -19.59 2.80 -8.48
N LEU A 533 -18.40 2.59 -7.94
CA LEU A 533 -17.63 3.62 -7.27
C LEU A 533 -17.12 4.65 -8.29
N GLN A 534 -17.44 5.93 -8.06
CA GLN A 534 -17.06 7.06 -8.91
C GLN A 534 -16.51 8.21 -8.07
N ALA A 535 -15.60 8.99 -8.65
CA ALA A 535 -14.92 10.09 -7.97
C ALA A 535 -15.87 11.20 -7.45
N ASN A 536 -17.01 11.43 -8.11
CA ASN A 536 -17.99 12.43 -7.66
C ASN A 536 -18.69 12.06 -6.35
N HIS A 537 -18.66 10.77 -5.93
CA HIS A 537 -19.17 10.34 -4.63
C HIS A 537 -18.19 10.60 -3.49
N MET A 538 -16.91 10.80 -3.80
CA MET A 538 -15.84 10.88 -2.80
C MET A 538 -16.01 12.06 -1.86
N ALA A 539 -16.42 13.22 -2.35
CA ALA A 539 -16.53 14.43 -1.52
C ALA A 539 -17.49 14.23 -0.33
N SER A 540 -18.66 13.63 -0.54
CA SER A 540 -19.59 13.31 0.55
C SER A 540 -19.00 12.29 1.52
N ALA A 541 -18.42 11.22 1.00
CA ALA A 541 -17.83 10.18 1.82
C ALA A 541 -16.63 10.69 2.65
N ILE A 542 -15.81 11.59 2.10
CA ILE A 542 -14.72 12.27 2.83
C ILE A 542 -15.29 13.04 4.02
N GLY A 543 -16.38 13.81 3.83
CA GLY A 543 -17.03 14.56 4.91
C GLY A 543 -17.56 13.62 6.01
N ASP A 544 -18.19 12.51 5.62
CA ASP A 544 -18.71 11.51 6.56
C ASP A 544 -17.59 10.85 7.38
N ILE A 545 -16.47 10.50 6.72
CA ILE A 545 -15.31 9.92 7.39
C ILE A 545 -14.68 10.93 8.35
N ILE A 546 -14.48 12.19 7.94
CA ILE A 546 -13.91 13.22 8.81
C ILE A 546 -14.80 13.41 10.04
N HIS A 547 -16.13 13.44 9.88
CA HIS A 547 -17.08 13.55 10.99
C HIS A 547 -16.91 12.39 11.99
N GLN A 548 -16.82 11.14 11.52
CA GLN A 548 -16.66 9.96 12.39
C GLN A 548 -15.39 9.99 13.25
N PHE A 549 -14.33 10.63 12.78
CA PHE A 549 -13.01 10.65 13.45
C PHE A 549 -12.68 11.99 14.14
N THR A 550 -13.64 12.92 14.20
CA THR A 550 -13.55 14.15 14.99
C THR A 550 -14.37 14.08 16.29
N ASP A 551 -15.24 13.08 16.44
CA ASP A 551 -16.19 12.97 17.57
C ASP A 551 -15.69 12.04 18.71
N ASP A 552 -14.57 11.37 18.59
CA ASP A 552 -13.90 10.55 19.62
C ASP A 552 -12.71 11.34 20.23
#